data_3b555255673d14e3681636b921b437d0
#
_entry.id   3b555255673d14e3681636b921b437d0
#
_cell.length_a   1.000
_cell.length_b   1.000
_cell.length_c   1.000
_cell.angle_alpha   90.00
_cell.angle_beta   90.00
_cell.angle_gamma   90.00
#
_symmetry.space_group_name_H-M   'P 1'
#
loop_
_entity.id
_entity.type
_entity.pdbx_description
1 polymer ?
#
loop_
_entity_poly.entity_id
_entity_poly.type
_entity_poly.pdbx_seq_one_letter_code
_entity_poly.pdbx_strand_id
1 'polypeptide(L)'
;SVTTHMRWLARLGDIGYTFLLWVNKIYNRQREKSGKPYFSLSQRIKSKVKSAVSYISDFEKELVALAVSKKADAIICGHIHQAADRWYGDIRYLNSGDWVESMTALVQNELGDWKIVKYNSRQQVSEDTWSNKILYPEVI
;
A
#
# COMPACT_ATOMS: atom_id res chain seq x y z
N SER A 1 12.58 5.45 -24.86
CA SER A 1 13.61 6.24 -24.17
C SER A 1 13.18 6.56 -22.74
N VAL A 2 13.72 5.83 -21.80
CA VAL A 2 13.43 5.92 -20.35
C VAL A 2 13.82 7.31 -19.79
N THR A 3 14.83 7.93 -20.35
CA THR A 3 15.38 9.23 -19.91
C THR A 3 14.43 10.41 -20.10
N THR A 4 13.57 10.37 -21.11
CA THR A 4 12.60 11.46 -21.39
C THR A 4 11.44 11.44 -20.38
N HIS A 5 11.00 10.27 -19.97
CA HIS A 5 9.94 10.12 -18.95
C HIS A 5 10.42 10.53 -17.56
N MET A 6 11.67 10.26 -17.21
CA MET A 6 12.23 10.68 -15.92
C MET A 6 12.40 12.20 -15.81
N ARG A 7 12.76 12.88 -16.90
CA ARG A 7 12.85 14.35 -16.91
C ARG A 7 11.48 15.03 -16.77
N TRP A 8 10.44 14.45 -17.34
CA TRP A 8 9.08 14.98 -17.24
C TRP A 8 8.51 14.79 -15.82
N LEU A 9 8.73 13.62 -15.21
CA LEU A 9 8.38 13.36 -13.83
C LEU A 9 9.10 14.29 -12.84
N ALA A 10 10.37 14.56 -13.06
CA ALA A 10 11.13 15.51 -12.24
C ALA A 10 10.55 16.93 -12.35
N ARG A 11 10.21 17.40 -13.57
CA ARG A 11 9.58 18.71 -13.77
C ARG A 11 8.20 18.81 -13.14
N LEU A 12 7.38 17.74 -13.19
CA LEU A 12 6.10 17.71 -12.50
C LEU A 12 6.29 17.77 -10.97
N GLY A 13 7.29 17.08 -10.44
CA GLY A 13 7.66 17.16 -9.04
C GLY A 13 8.03 18.58 -8.60
N ASP A 14 8.85 19.28 -9.40
CA ASP A 14 9.24 20.66 -9.15
C ASP A 14 8.05 21.62 -9.21
N ILE A 15 7.19 21.48 -10.21
CA ILE A 15 5.98 22.31 -10.35
C ILE A 15 5.02 22.05 -9.17
N GLY A 16 4.79 20.80 -8.83
CA GLY A 16 3.95 20.42 -7.70
C GLY A 16 4.50 20.92 -6.36
N TYR A 17 5.81 20.84 -6.17
CA TYR A 17 6.47 21.37 -4.97
C TYR A 17 6.39 22.90 -4.89
N THR A 18 6.65 23.59 -6.00
CA THR A 18 6.54 25.06 -6.07
C THR A 18 5.11 25.52 -5.81
N PHE A 19 4.12 24.82 -6.38
CA PHE A 19 2.71 25.08 -6.12
C PHE A 19 2.36 24.88 -4.64
N LEU A 20 2.84 23.80 -4.04
CA LEU A 20 2.64 23.52 -2.61
C LEU A 20 3.24 24.63 -1.73
N LEU A 21 4.44 25.11 -2.05
CA LEU A 21 5.08 26.22 -1.34
C LEU A 21 4.28 27.51 -1.49
N TRP A 22 3.76 27.79 -2.67
CA TRP A 22 2.95 28.97 -2.95
C TRP A 22 1.63 28.94 -2.14
N VAL A 23 0.91 27.82 -2.16
CA VAL A 23 -0.31 27.60 -1.35
C VAL A 23 0.01 27.77 0.14
N ASN A 24 1.09 27.16 0.61
CA ASN A 24 1.53 27.28 1.99
C ASN A 24 1.84 28.73 2.40
N LYS A 25 2.46 29.50 1.49
CA LYS A 25 2.76 30.93 1.70
C LYS A 25 1.48 31.77 1.81
N ILE A 26 0.51 31.58 0.92
CA ILE A 26 -0.77 32.29 0.96
C ILE A 26 -1.52 31.95 2.26
N TYR A 27 -1.61 30.67 2.59
CA TYR A 27 -2.27 30.20 3.79
C TYR A 27 -1.65 30.81 5.06
N ASN A 28 -0.33 30.84 5.14
CA ASN A 28 0.35 31.41 6.30
C ASN A 28 0.21 32.93 6.38
N ARG A 29 0.19 33.64 5.25
CA ARG A 29 -0.07 35.08 5.22
C ARG A 29 -1.45 35.43 5.79
N GLN A 30 -2.43 34.57 5.55
CA GLN A 30 -3.79 34.77 6.09
C GLN A 30 -3.85 34.43 7.58
N ARG A 31 -3.10 33.39 8.02
CA ARG A 31 -2.97 33.03 9.44
C ARG A 31 -2.27 34.11 10.27
N GLU A 32 -1.20 34.70 9.74
CA GLU A 32 -0.45 35.77 10.37
C GLU A 32 -1.34 37.01 10.63
N LYS A 33 -2.16 37.39 9.64
CA LYS A 33 -3.17 38.43 9.80
C LYS A 33 -4.20 38.15 10.90
N SER A 34 -4.42 36.86 11.21
CA SER A 34 -5.33 36.42 12.26
C SER A 34 -4.63 36.12 13.59
N GLY A 35 -3.36 36.50 13.74
CA GLY A 35 -2.57 36.26 14.97
C GLY A 35 -2.23 34.81 15.25
N LYS A 36 -2.31 33.94 14.25
CA LYS A 36 -2.06 32.51 14.41
C LYS A 36 -0.61 32.16 14.05
N PRO A 37 0.03 31.18 14.74
CA PRO A 37 1.41 30.81 14.47
C PRO A 37 1.57 30.20 13.06
N TYR A 38 2.79 30.25 12.53
CA TYR A 38 3.15 29.67 11.23
C TYR A 38 2.79 28.17 11.16
N PHE A 39 2.25 27.76 10.01
CA PHE A 39 1.84 26.38 9.75
C PHE A 39 2.56 25.84 8.51
N SER A 40 3.36 24.79 8.69
CA SER A 40 4.03 24.12 7.58
C SER A 40 3.23 22.92 7.08
N LEU A 41 2.54 23.08 5.95
CA LEU A 41 1.79 22.01 5.31
C LEU A 41 2.71 20.86 4.89
N SER A 42 3.88 21.16 4.32
CA SER A 42 4.85 20.16 3.90
C SER A 42 5.39 19.33 5.08
N GLN A 43 5.67 19.98 6.21
CA GLN A 43 6.13 19.28 7.42
C GLN A 43 5.04 18.35 7.97
N ARG A 44 3.79 18.79 7.94
CA ARG A 44 2.65 17.99 8.41
C ARG A 44 2.37 16.78 7.51
N ILE A 45 2.48 16.95 6.19
CA ILE A 45 2.38 15.86 5.24
C ILE A 45 3.52 14.85 5.49
N LYS A 46 4.77 15.32 5.59
CA LYS A 46 5.93 14.46 5.86
C LYS A 46 5.77 13.69 7.18
N SER A 47 5.30 14.33 8.25
CA SER A 47 5.09 13.65 9.53
C SER A 47 3.99 12.60 9.46
N LYS A 48 2.87 12.88 8.78
CA LYS A 48 1.80 11.90 8.58
C LYS A 48 2.26 10.70 7.75
N VAL A 49 2.99 10.95 6.65
CA VAL A 49 3.55 9.87 5.83
C VAL A 49 4.53 9.03 6.66
N LYS A 50 5.43 9.65 7.41
CA LYS A 50 6.35 8.94 8.29
C LYS A 50 5.61 8.09 9.33
N SER A 51 4.57 8.63 9.97
CA SER A 51 3.77 7.91 10.96
C SER A 51 3.05 6.72 10.32
N ALA A 52 2.48 6.88 9.13
CA ALA A 52 1.82 5.80 8.42
C ALA A 52 2.79 4.67 8.05
N VAL A 53 3.97 5.02 7.52
CA VAL A 53 5.01 4.04 7.17
C VAL A 53 5.51 3.30 8.43
N SER A 54 5.74 4.02 9.53
CA SER A 54 6.12 3.40 10.80
C SER A 54 5.05 2.43 11.31
N TYR A 55 3.79 2.86 11.30
CA TYR A 55 2.67 2.01 11.72
C TYR A 55 2.60 0.70 10.93
N ILE A 56 2.71 0.78 9.58
CA ILE A 56 2.71 -0.40 8.72
C ILE A 56 3.88 -1.33 9.06
N SER A 57 5.09 -0.76 9.19
CA SER A 57 6.29 -1.54 9.52
C SER A 57 6.20 -2.21 10.88
N ASP A 58 5.65 -1.52 11.88
CA ASP A 58 5.53 -2.06 13.23
C ASP A 58 4.45 -3.16 13.28
N PHE A 59 3.33 -2.96 12.59
CA PHE A 59 2.29 -3.98 12.42
C PHE A 59 2.83 -5.25 11.76
N GLU A 60 3.58 -5.12 10.67
CA GLU A 60 4.20 -6.26 9.97
C GLU A 60 5.15 -7.03 10.89
N LYS A 61 6.00 -6.32 11.66
CA LYS A 61 6.93 -6.92 12.62
C LYS A 61 6.24 -7.69 13.73
N GLU A 62 5.17 -7.11 14.30
CA GLU A 62 4.39 -7.77 15.36
C GLU A 62 3.75 -9.05 14.86
N LEU A 63 3.19 -9.05 13.65
CA LEU A 63 2.61 -10.23 13.05
C LEU A 63 3.65 -11.31 12.73
N VAL A 64 4.82 -10.91 12.24
CA VAL A 64 5.94 -11.84 12.01
C VAL A 64 6.41 -12.45 13.33
N ALA A 65 6.54 -11.64 14.40
CA ALA A 65 6.90 -12.14 15.73
C ALA A 65 5.85 -13.14 16.26
N LEU A 66 4.56 -12.89 16.01
CA LEU A 66 3.50 -13.81 16.34
C LEU A 66 3.65 -15.13 15.56
N ALA A 67 3.90 -15.09 14.26
CA ALA A 67 4.13 -16.29 13.44
C ALA A 67 5.31 -17.12 13.99
N VAL A 68 6.42 -16.48 14.32
CA VAL A 68 7.58 -17.14 14.95
C VAL A 68 7.19 -17.80 16.26
N SER A 69 6.45 -17.11 17.13
CA SER A 69 6.01 -17.65 18.43
C SER A 69 5.10 -18.87 18.31
N LYS A 70 4.34 -18.92 17.20
CA LYS A 70 3.43 -20.04 16.88
C LYS A 70 4.11 -21.13 16.04
N LYS A 71 5.39 -20.98 15.72
CA LYS A 71 6.14 -21.88 14.83
C LYS A 71 5.48 -22.07 13.46
N ALA A 72 4.93 -20.99 12.92
CA ALA A 72 4.32 -20.96 11.59
C ALA A 72 5.31 -20.43 10.56
N ASP A 73 5.27 -20.96 9.35
CA ASP A 73 6.15 -20.57 8.24
C ASP A 73 5.61 -19.36 7.47
N ALA A 74 4.33 -19.02 7.70
CA ALA A 74 3.69 -17.88 7.05
C ALA A 74 2.62 -17.26 7.95
N ILE A 75 2.30 -16.00 7.66
CA ILE A 75 1.17 -15.29 8.24
C ILE A 75 0.37 -14.56 7.16
N ILE A 76 -0.94 -14.76 7.19
CA ILE A 76 -1.89 -14.11 6.29
C ILE A 76 -2.73 -13.13 7.09
N CYS A 77 -2.84 -11.90 6.60
CA CYS A 77 -3.61 -10.85 7.26
C CYS A 77 -4.27 -9.90 6.24
N GLY A 78 -5.05 -8.98 6.76
CA GLY A 78 -5.62 -7.82 6.08
C GLY A 78 -5.42 -6.58 6.92
N HIS A 79 -6.45 -5.79 7.13
CA HIS A 79 -6.58 -4.65 8.04
C HIS A 79 -5.87 -3.37 7.62
N ILE A 80 -4.62 -3.40 7.23
CA ILE A 80 -3.88 -2.18 6.83
C ILE A 80 -4.14 -1.74 5.38
N HIS A 81 -5.01 -2.42 4.66
CA HIS A 81 -5.44 -2.13 3.29
C HIS A 81 -4.28 -2.02 2.28
N GLN A 82 -3.15 -2.63 2.60
CA GLN A 82 -1.97 -2.61 1.74
C GLN A 82 -1.57 -4.04 1.37
N ALA A 83 -1.81 -4.41 0.12
CA ALA A 83 -1.42 -5.71 -0.41
C ALA A 83 0.10 -5.89 -0.34
N ALA A 84 0.54 -7.02 0.21
CA ALA A 84 1.96 -7.32 0.36
C ALA A 84 2.23 -8.83 0.33
N ASP A 85 3.33 -9.21 -0.29
CA ASP A 85 3.93 -10.54 -0.25
C ASP A 85 5.42 -10.35 0.00
N ARG A 86 5.86 -10.62 1.23
CA ARG A 86 7.23 -10.33 1.68
C ARG A 86 7.75 -11.44 2.55
N TRP A 87 9.07 -11.58 2.55
CA TRP A 87 9.78 -12.50 3.42
C TRP A 87 10.51 -11.75 4.53
N TYR A 88 10.35 -12.22 5.75
CA TYR A 88 11.06 -11.76 6.94
C TYR A 88 11.82 -12.95 7.53
N GLY A 89 13.08 -13.14 7.10
CA GLY A 89 13.79 -14.40 7.35
C GLY A 89 13.06 -15.54 6.67
N ASP A 90 12.68 -16.56 7.46
CA ASP A 90 11.97 -17.76 6.96
C ASP A 90 10.44 -17.62 7.02
N ILE A 91 9.92 -16.49 7.49
CA ILE A 91 8.47 -16.24 7.60
C ILE A 91 7.96 -15.46 6.39
N ARG A 92 6.98 -16.03 5.69
CA ARG A 92 6.28 -15.34 4.61
C ARG A 92 5.12 -14.52 5.16
N TYR A 93 5.17 -13.20 4.97
CA TYR A 93 4.11 -12.26 5.32
C TYR A 93 3.25 -12.00 4.08
N LEU A 94 1.95 -12.24 4.19
CA LEU A 94 0.96 -12.03 3.14
C LEU A 94 -0.15 -11.11 3.62
N ASN A 95 -0.42 -10.03 2.90
CA ASN A 95 -1.57 -9.16 3.16
C ASN A 95 -2.45 -9.08 1.91
N SER A 96 -3.74 -9.33 2.07
CA SER A 96 -4.70 -9.35 0.96
C SER A 96 -4.95 -7.96 0.34
N GLY A 97 -4.63 -6.89 1.05
CA GLY A 97 -5.08 -5.55 0.67
C GLY A 97 -6.57 -5.34 0.97
N ASP A 98 -7.27 -4.67 0.06
CA ASP A 98 -8.69 -4.36 0.17
C ASP A 98 -9.41 -4.36 -1.20
N TRP A 99 -10.75 -4.32 -1.15
CA TRP A 99 -11.60 -4.24 -2.33
C TRP A 99 -12.07 -2.82 -2.69
N VAL A 100 -11.58 -1.80 -1.97
CA VAL A 100 -12.00 -0.40 -2.17
C VAL A 100 -10.97 0.38 -2.97
N GLU A 101 -9.70 0.31 -2.57
CA GLU A 101 -8.62 1.08 -3.18
C GLU A 101 -7.67 0.20 -4.00
N SER A 102 -7.16 -0.87 -3.40
CA SER A 102 -6.18 -1.75 -4.05
C SER A 102 -6.82 -2.74 -5.01
N MET A 103 -8.06 -3.12 -4.78
CA MET A 103 -8.81 -4.14 -5.54
C MET A 103 -8.02 -5.45 -5.63
N THR A 104 -7.48 -5.91 -4.51
CA THR A 104 -6.60 -7.08 -4.43
C THR A 104 -7.17 -8.18 -3.56
N ALA A 105 -6.79 -9.41 -3.87
CA ALA A 105 -7.08 -10.59 -3.07
C ALA A 105 -5.88 -11.54 -3.06
N LEU A 106 -5.79 -12.38 -2.02
CA LEU A 106 -4.89 -13.52 -1.99
C LEU A 106 -5.62 -14.74 -2.53
N VAL A 107 -4.98 -15.45 -3.42
CA VAL A 107 -5.46 -16.73 -3.95
C VAL A 107 -4.39 -17.80 -3.76
N GLN A 108 -4.83 -19.02 -3.48
CA GLN A 108 -3.96 -20.20 -3.41
C GLN A 108 -4.28 -21.11 -4.60
N ASN A 109 -3.26 -21.57 -5.30
CA ASN A 109 -3.43 -22.56 -6.37
C ASN A 109 -3.52 -23.99 -5.81
N GLU A 110 -3.77 -24.96 -6.68
CA GLU A 110 -3.87 -26.38 -6.32
C GLU A 110 -2.55 -26.97 -5.78
N LEU A 111 -1.42 -26.34 -6.08
CA LEU A 111 -0.09 -26.71 -5.59
C LEU A 111 0.24 -26.11 -4.22
N GLY A 112 -0.65 -25.26 -3.67
CA GLY A 112 -0.45 -24.59 -2.40
C GLY A 112 0.28 -23.25 -2.50
N ASP A 113 0.61 -22.75 -3.71
CA ASP A 113 1.29 -21.48 -3.87
C ASP A 113 0.33 -20.31 -3.72
N TRP A 114 0.74 -19.33 -2.94
CA TRP A 114 0.00 -18.09 -2.73
C TRP A 114 0.42 -16.98 -3.68
N LYS A 115 -0.59 -16.26 -4.20
CA LYS A 115 -0.39 -15.13 -5.10
C LYS A 115 -1.37 -14.01 -4.80
N ILE A 116 -0.89 -12.75 -4.90
CA ILE A 116 -1.76 -11.57 -4.92
C ILE A 116 -2.30 -11.40 -6.33
N VAL A 117 -3.62 -11.34 -6.45
CA VAL A 117 -4.31 -11.00 -7.69
C VAL A 117 -4.96 -9.63 -7.55
N LYS A 118 -4.91 -8.84 -8.62
CA LYS A 118 -5.55 -7.53 -8.68
C LYS A 118 -6.71 -7.59 -9.67
N TYR A 119 -7.88 -7.15 -9.22
CA TYR A 119 -9.02 -6.99 -10.09
C TYR A 119 -8.77 -5.86 -11.08
N ASN A 120 -9.03 -6.14 -12.36
CA ASN A 120 -8.96 -5.15 -13.42
C ASN A 120 -10.23 -5.22 -14.24
N SER A 121 -11.09 -4.21 -14.12
CA SER A 121 -12.37 -4.15 -14.83
C SER A 121 -12.23 -4.10 -16.37
N ARG A 122 -11.04 -3.84 -16.89
CA ARG A 122 -10.76 -3.81 -18.33
C ARG A 122 -10.27 -5.17 -18.89
N GLN A 123 -9.87 -6.09 -18.05
CA GLN A 123 -9.63 -7.46 -18.47
C GLN A 123 -10.96 -8.20 -18.40
N GLN A 124 -11.60 -8.42 -19.57
CA GLN A 124 -12.54 -9.54 -19.69
C GLN A 124 -11.77 -10.76 -19.24
N VAL A 125 -12.23 -11.39 -18.18
CA VAL A 125 -11.70 -12.67 -17.73
C VAL A 125 -11.96 -13.62 -18.90
N SER A 126 -10.91 -13.99 -19.65
CA SER A 126 -11.03 -15.09 -20.60
C SER A 126 -11.38 -16.32 -19.78
N GLU A 127 -12.42 -17.04 -20.18
CA GLU A 127 -12.92 -18.26 -19.49
C GLU A 127 -11.79 -19.28 -19.28
N ASP A 128 -10.73 -19.23 -20.07
CA ASP A 128 -9.55 -20.09 -19.96
C ASP A 128 -8.75 -19.93 -18.65
N THR A 129 -8.95 -18.84 -17.91
CA THR A 129 -8.25 -18.60 -16.63
C THR A 129 -8.94 -19.31 -15.46
N TRP A 130 -10.18 -19.78 -15.63
CA TRP A 130 -10.98 -20.43 -14.60
C TRP A 130 -11.12 -21.94 -14.79
N SER A 131 -10.54 -22.54 -15.82
CA SER A 131 -10.62 -23.99 -16.08
C SER A 131 -9.83 -24.84 -15.08
N ASN A 132 -9.05 -24.25 -14.18
CA ASN A 132 -8.52 -24.94 -13.01
C ASN A 132 -9.50 -24.74 -11.85
N LYS A 133 -10.33 -25.74 -11.61
CA LYS A 133 -11.35 -25.88 -10.58
C LYS A 133 -10.95 -25.16 -9.27
N ILE A 134 -11.70 -24.11 -8.92
CA ILE A 134 -11.77 -23.65 -7.55
C ILE A 134 -12.61 -24.70 -6.80
N LEU A 135 -11.95 -25.60 -6.09
CA LEU A 135 -12.62 -26.47 -5.13
C LEU A 135 -13.03 -25.60 -3.95
N TYR A 136 -14.32 -25.31 -3.86
CA TYR A 136 -14.89 -24.79 -2.60
C TYR A 136 -14.78 -25.93 -1.58
N PRO A 137 -14.19 -25.74 -0.40
CA PRO A 137 -14.33 -26.72 0.66
C PRO A 137 -15.81 -26.81 1.01
N GLU A 138 -16.38 -28.02 0.93
CA GLU A 138 -17.72 -28.27 1.46
C GLU A 138 -17.72 -27.89 2.94
N VAL A 139 -18.58 -26.94 3.29
CA VAL A 139 -18.83 -26.58 4.69
C VAL A 139 -19.66 -27.71 5.29
N ILE A 140 -19.02 -28.51 6.14
CA ILE A 140 -19.69 -29.49 7.01
C ILE A 140 -20.23 -28.78 8.24
#